data_4b55d1b20d5ef3eb5afcc4126ace8cc4
#
_entry.id   4b55d1b20d5ef3eb5afcc4126ace8cc4
#
_cell.length_a   1.000
_cell.length_b   1.000
_cell.length_c   1.000
_cell.angle_alpha   90.00
_cell.angle_beta   90.00
_cell.angle_gamma   90.00
#
_symmetry.space_group_name_H-M   'P 1'
#
loop_
_entity.id
_entity.type
_entity.pdbx_description
1 polymer ?
#
loop_
_entity_poly.entity_id
_entity_poly.type
_entity_poly.pdbx_seq_one_letter_code
_entity_poly.pdbx_strand_id
1 'polypeptide(L)'
;MKKLTQKDVRKEFKFSMNKDTCPFDRLYDRVSEHRYEFDWDVYLPTKGMNLQRPFVWTLFQKQQFILSLMKGAPIPKVAVIRHEFENHKTIWQVIDGKQRLSTYLQFIGNEFPIIHDGVEYYFNDLDELFQYRMNTYNFYADVAYSYWDKEISDNDKIIWFNQINFAGTPQDVEHMNKLLNAQTI
;
A
#
# COMPACT_ATOMS: atom_id res chain seq x y z
N MET A 1 39.83 -7.16 11.46
CA MET A 1 38.35 -7.12 11.24
C MET A 1 38.07 -6.56 9.86
N LYS A 2 37.29 -7.27 9.04
CA LYS A 2 36.83 -6.79 7.73
C LYS A 2 35.82 -5.67 7.96
N LYS A 3 36.05 -4.48 7.41
CA LYS A 3 35.12 -3.36 7.54
C LYS A 3 33.89 -3.62 6.65
N LEU A 4 32.70 -3.48 7.21
CA LEU A 4 31.45 -3.53 6.45
C LEU A 4 31.39 -2.34 5.47
N THR A 5 31.20 -2.61 4.20
CA THR A 5 31.11 -1.56 3.18
C THR A 5 29.67 -1.35 2.72
N GLN A 6 29.36 -0.15 2.20
CA GLN A 6 28.04 0.13 1.62
C GLN A 6 27.70 -0.84 0.49
N LYS A 7 28.72 -1.36 -0.23
CA LYS A 7 28.54 -2.36 -1.29
C LYS A 7 28.07 -3.71 -0.75
N ASP A 8 28.51 -4.10 0.45
CA ASP A 8 28.07 -5.34 1.09
C ASP A 8 26.61 -5.26 1.50
N VAL A 9 26.16 -4.10 2.00
CA VAL A 9 24.76 -3.86 2.40
C VAL A 9 23.83 -3.76 1.19
N ARG A 10 24.28 -3.13 0.08
CA ARG A 10 23.46 -2.97 -1.15
C ARG A 10 23.18 -4.27 -1.90
N LYS A 11 23.88 -5.36 -1.60
CA LYS A 11 23.62 -6.67 -2.23
C LYS A 11 22.26 -7.27 -1.85
N GLU A 12 21.62 -6.77 -0.80
CA GLU A 12 20.30 -7.24 -0.36
C GLU A 12 19.16 -6.82 -1.30
N PHE A 13 19.36 -5.75 -2.12
CA PHE A 13 18.37 -5.29 -3.09
C PHE A 13 18.80 -5.58 -4.53
N LYS A 14 18.07 -6.48 -5.18
CA LYS A 14 18.31 -6.87 -6.58
C LYS A 14 17.46 -6.09 -7.59
N PHE A 15 16.46 -5.33 -7.13
CA PHE A 15 15.63 -4.54 -8.02
C PHE A 15 15.88 -3.04 -7.83
N SER A 16 15.73 -2.31 -8.93
CA SER A 16 15.83 -0.85 -8.91
C SER A 16 14.53 -0.27 -8.36
N MET A 17 14.58 0.30 -7.17
CA MET A 17 13.51 1.18 -6.74
C MET A 17 13.69 2.52 -7.45
N ASN A 18 12.88 2.79 -8.46
CA ASN A 18 12.71 4.14 -8.91
C ASN A 18 12.04 4.92 -7.79
N LYS A 19 12.77 5.88 -7.24
CA LYS A 19 12.28 6.78 -6.18
C LYS A 19 11.27 7.80 -6.70
N ASP A 20 10.69 7.56 -7.86
CA ASP A 20 9.69 8.44 -8.41
C ASP A 20 8.47 8.35 -7.51
N THR A 21 8.21 9.47 -6.87
CA THR A 21 6.98 9.67 -6.12
C THR A 21 5.86 9.74 -7.14
N CYS A 22 5.22 8.60 -7.38
CA CYS A 22 4.05 8.55 -8.22
C CYS A 22 2.83 8.94 -7.38
N PRO A 23 2.15 10.05 -7.68
CA PRO A 23 0.88 10.33 -7.04
C PRO A 23 -0.19 9.39 -7.60
N PHE A 24 -0.89 8.68 -6.73
CA PHE A 24 -2.18 8.10 -7.06
C PHE A 24 -3.22 9.22 -7.00
N ASP A 25 -3.26 10.03 -8.06
CA ASP A 25 -4.27 11.07 -8.24
C ASP A 25 -5.62 10.46 -8.62
N ARG A 26 -6.70 11.03 -8.10
CA ARG A 26 -8.07 10.59 -8.42
C ARG A 26 -8.24 9.07 -8.28
N LEU A 27 -7.70 8.52 -7.21
CA LEU A 27 -7.55 7.08 -7.01
C LEU A 27 -8.89 6.33 -7.18
N TYR A 28 -9.99 6.87 -6.62
CA TYR A 28 -11.30 6.25 -6.71
C TYR A 28 -11.81 6.17 -8.15
N ASP A 29 -11.72 7.27 -8.91
CA ASP A 29 -12.15 7.31 -10.31
C ASP A 29 -11.38 6.29 -11.15
N ARG A 30 -10.05 6.23 -10.96
CA ARG A 30 -9.20 5.31 -11.72
C ARG A 30 -9.45 3.84 -11.38
N VAL A 31 -9.81 3.53 -10.14
CA VAL A 31 -10.20 2.17 -9.74
C VAL A 31 -11.58 1.81 -10.29
N SER A 32 -12.56 2.70 -10.17
CA SER A 32 -13.93 2.47 -10.68
C SER A 32 -14.00 2.37 -12.20
N GLU A 33 -13.11 3.08 -12.92
CA GLU A 33 -12.95 3.01 -14.37
C GLU A 33 -12.04 1.85 -14.84
N HIS A 34 -11.61 0.97 -13.95
CA HIS A 34 -10.69 -0.15 -14.22
C HIS A 34 -9.32 0.26 -14.81
N ARG A 35 -8.90 1.51 -14.60
CA ARG A 35 -7.57 1.99 -15.00
C ARG A 35 -6.49 1.54 -14.02
N TYR A 36 -6.86 1.39 -12.73
CA TYR A 36 -6.00 0.80 -11.71
C TYR A 36 -6.62 -0.49 -11.22
N GLU A 37 -5.86 -1.56 -11.31
CA GLU A 37 -6.17 -2.84 -10.71
C GLU A 37 -5.16 -3.13 -9.60
N PHE A 38 -5.65 -3.40 -8.39
CA PHE A 38 -4.81 -3.67 -7.23
C PHE A 38 -4.81 -5.16 -6.87
N ASP A 39 -3.61 -5.70 -6.68
CA ASP A 39 -3.40 -6.94 -5.93
C ASP A 39 -3.16 -6.57 -4.46
N TRP A 40 -4.19 -6.74 -3.66
CA TRP A 40 -4.21 -6.36 -2.25
C TRP A 40 -3.49 -7.33 -1.34
N ASP A 41 -3.38 -8.58 -1.73
CA ASP A 41 -2.87 -9.67 -0.90
C ASP A 41 -1.42 -10.02 -1.23
N VAL A 42 -1.02 -9.79 -2.47
CA VAL A 42 0.30 -10.11 -3.02
C VAL A 42 0.67 -11.56 -2.69
N TYR A 43 0.00 -12.48 -3.37
CA TYR A 43 0.30 -13.91 -3.21
C TYR A 43 1.73 -14.21 -3.65
N LEU A 44 2.45 -14.99 -2.83
CA LEU A 44 3.83 -15.42 -3.04
C LEU A 44 3.85 -16.90 -3.43
N PRO A 45 3.88 -17.24 -4.74
CA PRO A 45 3.77 -18.62 -5.20
C PRO A 45 4.84 -19.57 -4.62
N THR A 46 6.09 -19.09 -4.50
CA THR A 46 7.19 -19.91 -3.97
C THR A 46 7.09 -20.18 -2.46
N LYS A 47 6.22 -19.44 -1.76
CA LYS A 47 6.05 -19.54 -0.30
C LYS A 47 4.66 -20.09 0.08
N GLY A 48 3.72 -20.16 -0.87
CA GLY A 48 2.35 -20.62 -0.62
C GLY A 48 1.56 -19.73 0.35
N MET A 49 1.86 -18.42 0.41
CA MET A 49 1.22 -17.50 1.34
C MET A 49 1.05 -16.10 0.77
N ASN A 50 0.16 -15.32 1.34
CA ASN A 50 0.01 -13.89 1.04
C ASN A 50 1.05 -13.07 1.81
N LEU A 51 1.63 -12.06 1.16
CA LEU A 51 2.53 -11.10 1.79
C LEU A 51 1.77 -10.20 2.76
N GLN A 52 0.58 -9.77 2.35
CA GLN A 52 -0.27 -8.88 3.13
C GLN A 52 -1.15 -9.66 4.10
N ARG A 53 -1.32 -9.11 5.31
CA ARG A 53 -2.34 -9.59 6.24
C ARG A 53 -3.75 -9.21 5.77
N PRO A 54 -4.80 -9.90 6.24
CA PRO A 54 -6.18 -9.48 6.01
C PRO A 54 -6.43 -8.04 6.45
N PHE A 55 -7.51 -7.45 5.94
CA PHE A 55 -7.97 -6.15 6.42
C PHE A 55 -8.42 -6.27 7.89
N VAL A 56 -7.87 -5.45 8.79
CA VAL A 56 -8.09 -5.57 10.25
C VAL A 56 -8.55 -4.28 10.92
N TRP A 57 -8.61 -3.15 10.21
CA TRP A 57 -9.04 -1.90 10.83
C TRP A 57 -10.51 -1.97 11.24
N THR A 58 -10.77 -1.59 12.48
CA THR A 58 -12.13 -1.38 13.00
C THR A 58 -12.78 -0.18 12.34
N LEU A 59 -14.12 -0.06 12.43
CA LEU A 59 -14.82 1.12 11.93
C LEU A 59 -14.25 2.41 12.53
N PHE A 60 -13.98 2.42 13.84
CA PHE A 60 -13.38 3.57 14.51
C PHE A 60 -12.02 3.97 13.89
N GLN A 61 -11.13 3.00 13.62
CA GLN A 61 -9.84 3.28 12.98
C GLN A 61 -9.99 3.84 11.57
N LYS A 62 -10.93 3.31 10.78
CA LYS A 62 -11.27 3.84 9.46
C LYS A 62 -11.74 5.30 9.56
N GLN A 63 -12.67 5.59 10.46
CA GLN A 63 -13.20 6.93 10.68
C GLN A 63 -12.10 7.93 11.08
N GLN A 64 -11.23 7.55 12.04
CA GLN A 64 -10.11 8.39 12.45
C GLN A 64 -9.11 8.67 11.31
N PHE A 65 -8.86 7.69 10.47
CA PHE A 65 -8.01 7.86 9.30
C PHE A 65 -8.62 8.87 8.31
N ILE A 66 -9.91 8.74 7.97
CA ILE A 66 -10.59 9.69 7.08
C ILE A 66 -10.61 11.09 7.67
N LEU A 67 -10.92 11.24 8.95
CA LEU A 67 -10.87 12.53 9.64
C LEU A 67 -9.45 13.13 9.62
N SER A 68 -8.40 12.32 9.69
CA SER A 68 -7.02 12.79 9.58
C SER A 68 -6.71 13.32 8.18
N LEU A 69 -7.18 12.64 7.12
CA LEU A 69 -7.08 13.13 5.74
C LEU A 69 -7.79 14.49 5.58
N MET A 70 -9.01 14.59 6.09
CA MET A 70 -9.81 15.81 6.02
C MET A 70 -9.14 17.00 6.74
N LYS A 71 -8.43 16.73 7.83
CA LYS A 71 -7.66 17.73 8.60
C LYS A 71 -6.32 18.09 7.96
N GLY A 72 -5.94 17.43 6.85
CA GLY A 72 -4.66 17.65 6.17
C GLY A 72 -3.46 17.07 6.94
N ALA A 73 -3.67 16.04 7.78
CA ALA A 73 -2.57 15.37 8.46
C ALA A 73 -1.64 14.71 7.43
N PRO A 74 -0.31 14.75 7.66
CA PRO A 74 0.64 14.08 6.78
C PRO A 74 0.44 12.56 6.86
N ILE A 75 0.18 11.94 5.70
CA ILE A 75 -0.03 10.49 5.60
C ILE A 75 1.25 9.85 5.06
N PRO A 76 1.76 8.78 5.69
CA PRO A 76 2.91 8.06 5.19
C PRO A 76 2.67 7.57 3.75
N LYS A 77 3.72 7.59 2.93
CA LYS A 77 3.67 7.03 1.59
C LYS A 77 3.23 5.57 1.64
N VAL A 78 2.60 5.12 0.58
CA VAL A 78 2.36 3.69 0.34
C VAL A 78 3.53 3.09 -0.46
N ALA A 79 3.67 1.78 -0.46
CA ALA A 79 4.68 1.09 -1.26
C ALA A 79 4.00 0.10 -2.19
N VAL A 80 4.33 0.16 -3.47
CA VAL A 80 3.68 -0.67 -4.48
C VAL A 80 4.68 -1.18 -5.52
N ILE A 81 4.39 -2.34 -6.09
CA ILE A 81 5.05 -2.85 -7.29
C ILE A 81 4.08 -2.66 -8.46
N ARG A 82 4.51 -1.90 -9.46
CA ARG A 82 3.81 -1.85 -10.74
C ARG A 82 4.29 -3.02 -11.59
N HIS A 83 3.47 -4.06 -11.66
CA HIS A 83 3.74 -5.24 -12.47
C HIS A 83 3.05 -5.12 -13.84
N GLU A 84 3.85 -5.21 -14.90
CA GLU A 84 3.37 -5.20 -16.29
C GLU A 84 3.49 -6.60 -16.88
N PHE A 85 2.36 -7.14 -17.34
CA PHE A 85 2.28 -8.44 -18.02
C PHE A 85 2.62 -8.33 -19.51
N GLU A 86 2.88 -9.45 -20.15
CA GLU A 86 3.20 -9.53 -21.58
C GLU A 86 2.12 -8.89 -22.49
N ASN A 87 0.86 -8.98 -22.09
CA ASN A 87 -0.26 -8.36 -22.79
C ASN A 87 -0.46 -6.86 -22.46
N HIS A 88 0.54 -6.20 -21.87
CA HIS A 88 0.53 -4.81 -21.41
C HIS A 88 -0.50 -4.49 -20.30
N LYS A 89 -1.18 -5.49 -19.76
CA LYS A 89 -1.98 -5.32 -18.55
C LYS A 89 -1.06 -4.94 -17.38
N THR A 90 -1.49 -4.00 -16.57
CA THR A 90 -0.74 -3.56 -15.39
C THR A 90 -1.54 -3.84 -14.13
N ILE A 91 -0.90 -4.45 -13.12
CA ILE A 91 -1.45 -4.63 -11.78
C ILE A 91 -0.54 -3.93 -10.78
N TRP A 92 -1.14 -3.29 -9.78
CA TRP A 92 -0.45 -2.65 -8.68
C TRP A 92 -0.47 -3.57 -7.45
N GLN A 93 0.65 -4.24 -7.18
CA GLN A 93 0.81 -5.08 -6.00
C GLN A 93 1.10 -4.22 -4.78
N VAL A 94 0.24 -4.25 -3.77
CA VAL A 94 0.35 -3.37 -2.59
C VAL A 94 1.30 -3.99 -1.57
N ILE A 95 2.50 -3.45 -1.44
CA ILE A 95 3.52 -3.90 -0.48
C ILE A 95 3.31 -3.26 0.91
N ASP A 96 2.89 -2.00 0.95
CA ASP A 96 2.42 -1.32 2.16
C ASP A 96 1.33 -0.31 1.84
N GLY A 97 0.41 -0.12 2.78
CA GLY A 97 -0.69 0.85 2.65
C GLY A 97 -2.05 0.24 2.36
N LYS A 98 -2.20 -1.11 2.34
CA LYS A 98 -3.47 -1.80 2.11
C LYS A 98 -4.61 -1.22 2.95
N GLN A 99 -4.43 -1.10 4.27
CA GLN A 99 -5.47 -0.58 5.17
C GLN A 99 -5.88 0.85 4.79
N ARG A 100 -4.92 1.71 4.48
CA ARG A 100 -5.11 3.12 4.14
C ARG A 100 -5.85 3.30 2.81
N LEU A 101 -5.35 2.66 1.75
CA LEU A 101 -5.94 2.76 0.42
C LEU A 101 -7.35 2.15 0.38
N SER A 102 -7.53 0.94 0.97
CA SER A 102 -8.85 0.30 1.04
C SER A 102 -9.86 1.14 1.82
N THR A 103 -9.45 1.72 2.97
CA THR A 103 -10.34 2.58 3.76
C THR A 103 -10.76 3.83 3.00
N TYR A 104 -9.82 4.47 2.30
CA TYR A 104 -10.14 5.63 1.47
C TYR A 104 -11.13 5.28 0.35
N LEU A 105 -10.90 4.20 -0.39
CA LEU A 105 -11.78 3.75 -1.46
C LEU A 105 -13.19 3.42 -0.94
N GLN A 106 -13.27 2.73 0.20
CA GLN A 106 -14.55 2.42 0.86
C GLN A 106 -15.31 3.68 1.27
N PHE A 107 -14.61 4.70 1.81
CA PHE A 107 -15.27 5.94 2.20
C PHE A 107 -15.80 6.73 1.00
N ILE A 108 -14.99 6.91 -0.05
CA ILE A 108 -15.42 7.56 -1.30
C ILE A 108 -16.54 6.77 -1.97
N GLY A 109 -16.51 5.42 -1.88
CA GLY A 109 -17.59 4.53 -2.31
C GLY A 109 -18.84 4.58 -1.43
N ASN A 110 -18.88 5.46 -0.42
CA ASN A 110 -20.03 5.66 0.47
C ASN A 110 -20.39 4.42 1.31
N GLU A 111 -19.38 3.56 1.66
CA GLU A 111 -19.62 2.29 2.38
C GLU A 111 -19.73 2.46 3.90
N PHE A 112 -19.19 3.53 4.48
CA PHE A 112 -19.26 3.81 5.91
C PHE A 112 -19.24 5.32 6.19
N PRO A 113 -19.86 5.79 7.31
CA PRO A 113 -19.85 7.19 7.71
C PRO A 113 -18.62 7.54 8.56
N ILE A 114 -18.24 8.83 8.57
CA ILE A 114 -17.49 9.43 9.68
C ILE A 114 -18.44 9.99 10.71
N ILE A 115 -17.95 10.20 11.94
CA ILE A 115 -18.71 10.83 13.01
C ILE A 115 -18.08 12.19 13.32
N HIS A 116 -18.86 13.26 13.27
CA HIS A 116 -18.46 14.60 13.67
C HIS A 116 -19.57 15.22 14.53
N ASP A 117 -19.21 15.67 15.74
CA ASP A 117 -20.14 16.20 16.74
C ASP A 117 -21.36 15.27 17.02
N GLY A 118 -21.11 13.97 17.03
CA GLY A 118 -22.14 12.95 17.30
C GLY A 118 -23.06 12.66 16.13
N VAL A 119 -22.85 13.25 14.96
CA VAL A 119 -23.62 13.04 13.75
C VAL A 119 -22.82 12.22 12.75
N GLU A 120 -23.48 11.26 12.07
CA GLU A 120 -22.89 10.45 11.01
C GLU A 120 -22.98 11.18 9.67
N TYR A 121 -21.84 11.19 8.92
CA TYR A 121 -21.76 11.74 7.57
C TYR A 121 -21.09 10.73 6.66
N TYR A 122 -21.82 10.28 5.66
CA TYR A 122 -21.27 9.54 4.54
C TYR A 122 -20.58 10.48 3.57
N PHE A 123 -19.81 9.95 2.62
CA PHE A 123 -19.13 10.77 1.63
C PHE A 123 -20.11 11.68 0.86
N ASN A 124 -21.28 11.16 0.47
CA ASN A 124 -22.31 11.90 -0.27
C ASN A 124 -22.99 13.00 0.56
N ASP A 125 -22.84 12.99 1.90
CA ASP A 125 -23.39 14.03 2.78
C ASP A 125 -22.46 15.24 2.92
N LEU A 126 -21.22 15.14 2.39
CA LEU A 126 -20.25 16.23 2.39
C LEU A 126 -20.63 17.27 1.34
N ASP A 127 -20.26 18.55 1.59
CA ASP A 127 -20.41 19.59 0.57
C ASP A 127 -19.52 19.31 -0.66
N GLU A 128 -19.86 19.92 -1.79
CA GLU A 128 -19.20 19.69 -3.08
C GLU A 128 -17.69 20.00 -3.04
N LEU A 129 -17.28 21.03 -2.30
CA LEU A 129 -15.86 21.38 -2.17
C LEU A 129 -15.11 20.31 -1.39
N PHE A 130 -15.71 19.75 -0.35
CA PHE A 130 -15.11 18.70 0.46
C PHE A 130 -15.04 17.39 -0.32
N GLN A 131 -16.10 17.01 -1.03
CA GLN A 131 -16.09 15.87 -1.95
C GLN A 131 -15.01 16.01 -3.01
N TYR A 132 -14.87 17.18 -3.63
CA TYR A 132 -13.84 17.45 -4.62
C TYR A 132 -12.43 17.27 -4.03
N ARG A 133 -12.15 17.84 -2.84
CA ARG A 133 -10.85 17.71 -2.16
C ARG A 133 -10.53 16.25 -1.82
N MET A 134 -11.52 15.49 -1.38
CA MET A 134 -11.32 14.08 -1.09
C MET A 134 -11.07 13.29 -2.39
N ASN A 135 -11.85 13.50 -3.45
CA ASN A 135 -11.66 12.83 -4.74
C ASN A 135 -10.31 13.13 -5.40
N THR A 136 -9.78 14.32 -5.19
CA THR A 136 -8.49 14.75 -5.74
C THR A 136 -7.32 14.53 -4.78
N TYR A 137 -7.53 13.84 -3.65
CA TYR A 137 -6.45 13.55 -2.72
C TYR A 137 -5.39 12.66 -3.37
N ASN A 138 -4.13 13.06 -3.23
CA ASN A 138 -3.00 12.34 -3.78
C ASN A 138 -2.31 11.49 -2.73
N PHE A 139 -2.39 10.17 -2.86
CA PHE A 139 -1.50 9.28 -2.14
C PHE A 139 -0.15 9.23 -2.84
N TYR A 140 0.91 9.51 -2.11
CA TYR A 140 2.26 9.33 -2.63
C TYR A 140 2.72 7.89 -2.45
N ALA A 141 3.30 7.31 -3.49
CA ALA A 141 3.78 5.93 -3.50
C ALA A 141 5.27 5.86 -3.79
N ASP A 142 5.99 5.01 -3.06
CA ASP A 142 7.28 4.49 -3.50
C ASP A 142 7.01 3.30 -4.43
N VAL A 143 7.47 3.39 -5.68
CA VAL A 143 7.12 2.43 -6.74
C VAL A 143 8.35 1.63 -7.16
N ALA A 144 8.24 0.30 -7.15
CA ALA A 144 9.14 -0.60 -7.86
C ALA A 144 8.47 -1.09 -9.14
N TYR A 145 9.26 -1.36 -10.17
CA TYR A 145 8.76 -1.83 -11.46
C TYR A 145 9.13 -3.29 -11.67
N SER A 146 8.14 -4.09 -12.03
CA SER A 146 8.26 -5.50 -12.37
C SER A 146 7.67 -5.74 -13.75
N TYR A 147 8.35 -6.53 -14.57
CA TYR A 147 7.95 -6.84 -15.94
C TYR A 147 7.86 -8.35 -16.09
N TRP A 148 7.06 -8.81 -17.05
CA TRP A 148 6.87 -10.24 -17.34
C TRP A 148 8.18 -10.99 -17.62
N ASP A 149 9.19 -10.33 -18.22
CA ASP A 149 10.53 -10.88 -18.52
C ASP A 149 11.54 -10.65 -17.39
N LYS A 150 11.20 -9.78 -16.43
CA LYS A 150 12.05 -9.44 -15.28
C LYS A 150 11.20 -9.22 -14.03
N GLU A 151 10.64 -10.31 -13.54
CA GLU A 151 9.79 -10.26 -12.35
C GLU A 151 10.60 -10.06 -11.06
N ILE A 152 10.06 -9.25 -10.14
CA ILE A 152 10.58 -9.12 -8.77
C ILE A 152 10.29 -10.41 -8.02
N SER A 153 11.32 -11.07 -7.48
CA SER A 153 11.18 -12.34 -6.78
C SER A 153 10.37 -12.20 -5.48
N ASP A 154 9.74 -13.31 -5.05
CA ASP A 154 9.02 -13.35 -3.76
C ASP A 154 9.92 -12.96 -2.59
N ASN A 155 11.19 -13.38 -2.61
CA ASN A 155 12.16 -13.01 -1.58
C ASN A 155 12.42 -11.50 -1.55
N ASP A 156 12.55 -10.85 -2.70
CA ASP A 156 12.76 -9.40 -2.77
C ASP A 156 11.51 -8.64 -2.28
N LYS A 157 10.31 -9.13 -2.60
CA LYS A 157 9.04 -8.59 -2.06
C LYS A 157 9.01 -8.67 -0.53
N ILE A 158 9.39 -9.82 0.06
CA ILE A 158 9.47 -10.02 1.50
C ILE A 158 10.51 -9.09 2.13
N ILE A 159 11.71 -9.00 1.55
CA ILE A 159 12.78 -8.11 2.05
C ILE A 159 12.28 -6.67 2.08
N TRP A 160 11.66 -6.19 1.00
CA TRP A 160 11.15 -4.83 0.94
C TRP A 160 10.02 -4.59 1.95
N PHE A 161 9.05 -5.50 2.04
CA PHE A 161 7.99 -5.45 3.04
C PHE A 161 8.53 -5.33 4.47
N ASN A 162 9.50 -6.19 4.81
CA ASN A 162 10.13 -6.17 6.13
C ASN A 162 10.85 -4.86 6.41
N GLN A 163 11.60 -4.33 5.45
CA GLN A 163 12.32 -3.06 5.64
C GLN A 163 11.38 -1.88 5.90
N ILE A 164 10.24 -1.81 5.21
CA ILE A 164 9.24 -0.78 5.44
C ILE A 164 8.64 -0.92 6.85
N ASN A 165 8.32 -2.16 7.26
CA ASN A 165 7.63 -2.39 8.52
C ASN A 165 8.56 -2.36 9.74
N PHE A 166 9.85 -2.70 9.58
CA PHE A 166 10.85 -2.58 10.67
C PHE A 166 11.29 -1.14 10.93
N ALA A 167 11.11 -0.22 9.99
CA ALA A 167 11.39 1.20 10.21
C ALA A 167 10.31 1.90 11.07
N GLY A 168 9.24 1.18 11.45
CA GLY A 168 8.11 1.68 12.24
C GLY A 168 7.73 0.77 13.41
N THR A 169 6.55 0.98 13.97
CA THR A 169 6.01 0.14 15.06
C THR A 169 5.83 -1.30 14.59
N PRO A 170 6.29 -2.31 15.34
CA PRO A 170 6.18 -3.71 14.96
C PRO A 170 4.73 -4.11 14.65
N GLN A 171 4.51 -4.69 13.48
CA GLN A 171 3.27 -5.38 13.18
C GLN A 171 3.22 -6.71 13.94
N ASP A 172 2.10 -7.43 13.86
CA ASP A 172 1.91 -8.73 14.48
C ASP A 172 3.17 -9.63 14.40
N VAL A 173 3.75 -9.95 15.57
CA VAL A 173 5.00 -10.71 15.70
C VAL A 173 4.90 -12.09 15.04
N GLU A 174 3.71 -12.72 15.06
CA GLU A 174 3.51 -14.03 14.43
C GLU A 174 3.63 -13.95 12.91
N HIS A 175 2.99 -12.94 12.29
CA HIS A 175 3.11 -12.71 10.84
C HIS A 175 4.54 -12.38 10.43
N MET A 176 5.22 -11.55 11.23
CA MET A 176 6.63 -11.20 11.00
C MET A 176 7.55 -12.42 11.06
N ASN A 177 7.38 -13.30 12.05
CA ASN A 177 8.15 -14.52 12.16
C ASN A 177 7.94 -15.47 10.98
N LYS A 178 6.70 -15.60 10.45
CA LYS A 178 6.42 -16.37 9.24
C LYS A 178 7.20 -15.84 8.04
N LEU A 179 7.22 -14.51 7.85
CA LEU A 179 7.96 -13.87 6.76
C LEU A 179 9.48 -14.01 6.90
N LEU A 180 10.02 -13.86 8.11
CA LEU A 180 11.45 -14.04 8.38
C LEU A 180 11.89 -15.48 8.11
N ASN A 181 11.14 -16.46 8.57
CA ASN A 181 11.42 -17.88 8.30
C ASN A 181 11.34 -18.22 6.81
N ALA A 182 10.49 -17.52 6.04
CA ALA A 182 10.38 -17.70 4.61
C ALA A 182 11.57 -17.13 3.80
N GLN A 183 12.40 -16.27 4.38
CA GLN A 183 13.63 -15.75 3.75
C GLN A 183 14.78 -16.76 3.74
N THR A 184 14.75 -17.76 4.62
CA THR A 184 15.90 -18.62 4.94
C THR A 184 15.96 -19.91 4.10
N ILE A 185 15.12 -20.08 3.08
CA ILE A 185 15.07 -21.28 2.20
C ILE A 185 15.40 -20.94 0.77
#